data_c83d631c479fcd75fa55c5ad3d3d45a6
#
_entry.id   c83d631c479fcd75fa55c5ad3d3d45a6
#
_cell.length_a   1.000
_cell.length_b   1.000
_cell.length_c   1.000
_cell.angle_alpha   90.00
_cell.angle_beta   90.00
_cell.angle_gamma   90.00
#
_symmetry.space_group_name_H-M   'P 1'
#
loop_
_entity.id
_entity.type
_entity.pdbx_description
1 polymer ?
#
loop_
_entity_poly.entity_id
_entity_poly.type
_entity_poly.pdbx_seq_one_letter_code
_entity_poly.pdbx_strand_id
1 'polypeptide(L)'
;SIEKTYEALLSGRLERDTSIEFPIDGKDALTEVFIIDSKKSLNNGCITKVMMKPVTGRTHQLRKHSALIKHPIIGDKEYGEKGNVLLHKGLFLCAVRLRFTHPITAIELDVKIDSPEKFDKLMEREHRRYLKFRGVG
;
A
#
# COMPACT_ATOMS: atom_id res chain seq x y z
N SER A 1 -7.71 9.10 20.54
CA SER A 1 -6.82 8.79 19.42
C SER A 1 -7.54 7.95 18.37
N ILE A 2 -7.15 8.15 17.11
CA ILE A 2 -7.74 7.43 15.97
C ILE A 2 -6.66 6.54 15.38
N GLU A 3 -6.94 5.24 15.29
CA GLU A 3 -6.07 4.28 14.60
C GLU A 3 -6.65 3.96 13.24
N LYS A 4 -5.86 4.12 12.21
CA LYS A 4 -6.23 3.82 10.82
C LYS A 4 -5.35 2.72 10.28
N THR A 5 -5.97 1.77 9.57
CA THR A 5 -5.25 0.71 8.88
C THR A 5 -5.64 0.74 7.40
N TYR A 6 -4.64 0.67 6.55
CA TYR A 6 -4.81 0.66 5.10
C TYR A 6 -4.26 -0.63 4.51
N GLU A 7 -4.77 -1.01 3.37
CA GLU A 7 -4.12 -1.99 2.51
C GLU A 7 -3.68 -1.30 1.23
N ALA A 8 -2.57 -1.74 0.69
CA ALA A 8 -2.00 -1.18 -0.53
C ALA A 8 -1.29 -2.26 -1.34
N LEU A 9 -1.18 -2.02 -2.65
CA LEU A 9 -0.28 -2.77 -3.50
C LEU A 9 0.92 -1.90 -3.81
N LEU A 10 2.12 -2.40 -3.48
CA LEU A 10 3.37 -1.70 -3.72
C LEU A 10 4.09 -2.30 -4.93
N SER A 11 4.76 -1.45 -5.69
CA SER A 11 5.62 -1.87 -6.80
C SER A 11 6.92 -2.43 -6.23
N GLY A 12 7.32 -3.60 -6.72
CA GLY A 12 8.53 -4.26 -6.27
C GLY A 12 8.29 -5.20 -5.10
N ARG A 13 9.35 -5.89 -4.69
CA ARG A 13 9.30 -6.84 -3.59
C ARG A 13 9.84 -6.21 -2.31
N LEU A 14 8.98 -6.07 -1.33
CA LEU A 14 9.39 -5.69 0.02
C LEU A 14 9.89 -6.94 0.72
N GLU A 15 11.13 -6.90 1.23
CA GLU A 15 11.78 -8.10 1.79
C GLU A 15 11.30 -8.44 3.20
N ARG A 16 10.85 -7.45 3.97
CA ARG A 16 10.42 -7.65 5.35
C ARG A 16 9.47 -6.56 5.79
N ASP A 17 8.73 -6.83 6.85
CA ASP A 17 7.97 -5.81 7.54
C ASP A 17 8.92 -4.71 7.97
N THR A 18 8.47 -3.47 7.89
CA THR A 18 9.35 -2.32 8.14
C THR A 18 8.59 -1.15 8.76
N SER A 19 9.33 -0.29 9.42
CA SER A 19 8.86 1.01 9.87
C SER A 19 9.59 2.08 9.07
N ILE A 20 8.83 3.00 8.49
CA ILE A 20 9.40 4.11 7.75
C ILE A 20 9.32 5.34 8.64
N GLU A 21 10.47 5.78 9.12
CA GLU A 21 10.60 6.93 10.01
C GLU A 21 11.38 8.02 9.28
N PHE A 22 10.67 8.84 8.54
CA PHE A 22 11.26 9.90 7.75
C PHE A 22 10.35 11.12 7.73
N PRO A 23 10.88 12.31 8.06
CA PRO A 23 10.07 13.53 8.12
C PRO A 23 9.36 13.85 6.80
N ILE A 24 8.15 14.36 6.93
CA ILE A 24 7.36 14.85 5.78
C ILE A 24 7.05 16.32 6.05
N ASP A 25 7.41 17.18 5.09
CA ASP A 25 7.21 18.63 5.19
C ASP A 25 7.78 19.20 6.50
N GLY A 26 8.97 18.72 6.88
CA GLY A 26 9.68 19.18 8.07
C GLY A 26 9.11 18.69 9.40
N LYS A 27 8.16 17.76 9.39
CA LYS A 27 7.53 17.21 10.59
C LYS A 27 7.78 15.72 10.69
N ASP A 28 7.96 15.24 11.92
CA ASP A 28 8.13 13.80 12.16
C ASP A 28 6.97 13.00 11.57
N ALA A 29 7.30 11.90 10.93
CA ALA A 29 6.32 11.01 10.35
C ALA A 29 6.77 9.55 10.50
N LEU A 30 5.84 8.68 10.87
CA LEU A 30 6.08 7.26 11.07
C LEU A 30 4.98 6.45 10.43
N THR A 31 5.38 5.49 9.59
CA THR A 31 4.49 4.52 8.97
C THR A 31 4.98 3.12 9.26
N GLU A 32 4.10 2.25 9.74
CA GLU A 32 4.39 0.83 9.91
C GLU A 32 3.84 0.06 8.72
N VAL A 33 4.64 -0.85 8.17
CA VAL A 33 4.30 -1.63 6.98
C VAL A 33 4.45 -3.12 7.27
N PHE A 34 3.40 -3.88 7.01
CA PHE A 34 3.36 -5.33 7.22
C PHE A 34 3.03 -6.02 5.90
N ILE A 35 3.85 -6.99 5.52
CA ILE A 35 3.65 -7.75 4.28
C ILE A 35 2.51 -8.74 4.45
N ILE A 36 1.57 -8.75 3.51
CA ILE A 36 0.48 -9.73 3.45
C ILE A 36 0.84 -10.82 2.45
N ASP A 37 1.23 -10.43 1.23
CA ASP A 37 1.52 -11.37 0.15
C ASP A 37 2.39 -10.66 -0.90
N SER A 38 3.07 -11.44 -1.74
CA SER A 38 3.79 -10.89 -2.88
C SER A 38 3.75 -11.87 -4.04
N LYS A 39 3.69 -11.34 -5.26
CA LYS A 39 3.65 -12.13 -6.49
C LYS A 39 4.51 -11.48 -7.56
N LYS A 40 5.15 -12.31 -8.37
CA LYS A 40 5.97 -11.83 -9.47
C LYS A 40 5.10 -11.21 -10.56
N SER A 41 5.60 -10.13 -11.15
CA SER A 41 4.94 -9.35 -12.18
C SER A 41 5.94 -8.94 -13.25
N LEU A 42 5.51 -8.93 -14.52
CA LEU A 42 6.39 -8.53 -15.64
C LEU A 42 6.84 -7.08 -15.54
N ASN A 43 5.90 -6.17 -15.27
CA ASN A 43 6.18 -4.74 -15.34
C ASN A 43 6.85 -4.18 -14.09
N ASN A 44 6.60 -4.81 -12.95
CA ASN A 44 7.06 -4.30 -11.65
C ASN A 44 8.09 -5.23 -10.99
N GLY A 45 8.47 -6.31 -11.66
CA GLY A 45 9.29 -7.37 -11.06
C GLY A 45 8.50 -8.17 -10.04
N CYS A 46 7.86 -7.48 -9.13
CA CYS A 46 7.01 -8.06 -8.11
C CYS A 46 5.97 -7.01 -7.68
N ILE A 47 4.83 -7.47 -7.21
CA ILE A 47 3.84 -6.64 -6.54
C ILE A 47 3.68 -7.17 -5.13
N THR A 48 3.81 -6.31 -4.13
CA THR A 48 3.67 -6.68 -2.73
C THR A 48 2.39 -6.08 -2.15
N LYS A 49 1.52 -6.92 -1.62
CA LYS A 49 0.34 -6.48 -0.89
C LYS A 49 0.73 -6.28 0.56
N VAL A 50 0.43 -5.10 1.10
CA VAL A 50 0.81 -4.73 2.45
C VAL A 50 -0.36 -4.18 3.24
N MET A 51 -0.25 -4.29 4.56
CA MET A 51 -1.03 -3.51 5.50
C MET A 51 -0.16 -2.35 5.95
N MET A 52 -0.71 -1.14 5.97
CA MET A 52 0.01 0.07 6.37
C MET A 52 -0.72 0.76 7.49
N LYS A 53 0.02 1.12 8.53
CA LYS A 53 -0.52 1.87 9.67
C LYS A 53 0.22 3.18 9.82
N PRO A 54 -0.40 4.32 9.48
CA PRO A 54 0.21 5.62 9.75
C PRO A 54 0.08 5.93 11.24
N VAL A 55 1.21 6.06 11.92
CA VAL A 55 1.24 6.46 13.34
C VAL A 55 1.03 7.98 13.44
N THR A 56 1.56 8.71 12.48
CA THR A 56 1.31 10.14 12.29
C THR A 56 0.39 10.35 11.10
N GLY A 57 -0.09 11.55 10.88
CA GLY A 57 -1.07 11.84 9.82
C GLY A 57 -0.66 12.96 8.88
N ARG A 58 0.53 12.90 8.30
CA ARG A 58 1.00 13.91 7.34
C ARG A 58 0.33 13.75 5.99
N THR A 59 0.25 14.83 5.24
CA THR A 59 -0.37 14.82 3.91
C THR A 59 0.29 13.80 2.98
N HIS A 60 -0.51 12.91 2.39
CA HIS A 60 -0.05 11.84 1.50
C HIS A 60 1.04 10.98 2.12
N GLN A 61 1.04 10.80 3.44
CA GLN A 61 2.12 10.13 4.16
C GLN A 61 2.42 8.73 3.63
N LEU A 62 1.41 7.88 3.45
CA LEU A 62 1.62 6.51 2.99
C LEU A 62 2.20 6.48 1.57
N ARG A 63 1.72 7.39 0.71
CA ARG A 63 2.18 7.49 -0.66
C ARG A 63 3.64 7.98 -0.74
N LYS A 64 3.95 9.02 0.03
CA LYS A 64 5.31 9.58 0.09
C LYS A 64 6.31 8.60 0.69
N HIS A 65 5.96 7.96 1.80
CA HIS A 65 6.82 6.99 2.45
C HIS A 65 7.07 5.76 1.56
N SER A 66 6.04 5.26 0.88
CA SER A 66 6.20 4.13 -0.04
C SER A 66 7.16 4.48 -1.18
N ALA A 67 7.03 5.65 -1.77
CA ALA A 67 7.91 6.11 -2.82
C ALA A 67 9.35 6.31 -2.31
N LEU A 68 9.50 6.80 -1.10
CA LEU A 68 10.80 7.03 -0.48
C LEU A 68 11.61 5.74 -0.36
N ILE A 69 10.98 4.65 0.02
CA ILE A 69 11.66 3.35 0.11
C ILE A 69 11.74 2.62 -1.23
N LYS A 70 11.41 3.31 -2.32
CA LYS A 70 11.47 2.81 -3.71
C LYS A 70 10.48 1.69 -4.01
N HIS A 71 9.36 1.67 -3.29
CA HIS A 71 8.24 0.76 -3.53
C HIS A 71 6.95 1.57 -3.58
N PRO A 72 6.78 2.45 -4.59
CA PRO A 72 5.61 3.30 -4.67
C PRO A 72 4.34 2.47 -4.78
N ILE A 73 3.23 3.06 -4.32
CA ILE A 73 1.93 2.43 -4.42
C ILE A 73 1.54 2.33 -5.90
N ILE A 74 1.04 1.18 -6.33
CA ILE A 74 0.61 0.96 -7.70
C ILE A 74 -0.48 1.98 -8.05
N GLY A 75 -0.32 2.63 -9.20
CA GLY A 75 -1.27 3.62 -9.69
C GLY A 75 -1.08 5.03 -9.16
N ASP A 76 -0.01 5.27 -8.41
CA ASP A 76 0.29 6.60 -7.88
C ASP A 76 0.89 7.48 -8.97
N LYS A 77 0.11 8.45 -9.44
CA LYS A 77 0.52 9.34 -10.53
C LYS A 77 1.48 10.45 -10.10
N GLU A 78 1.47 10.80 -8.82
CA GLU A 78 2.36 11.86 -8.29
C GLU A 78 3.71 11.33 -7.84
N TYR A 79 3.71 10.22 -7.10
CA TYR A 79 4.92 9.69 -6.45
C TYR A 79 5.40 8.39 -7.06
N GLY A 80 4.63 7.80 -7.96
CA GLY A 80 5.00 6.56 -8.63
C GLY A 80 6.02 6.77 -9.75
N GLU A 81 6.50 5.66 -10.29
CA GLU A 81 7.45 5.70 -11.41
C GLU A 81 6.75 6.13 -12.69
N LYS A 82 7.36 7.06 -13.41
CA LYS A 82 6.88 7.50 -14.71
C LYS A 82 7.01 6.37 -15.73
N GLY A 83 6.00 6.24 -16.59
CA GLY A 83 5.98 5.20 -17.60
C GLY A 83 5.48 3.84 -17.13
N ASN A 84 5.06 3.73 -15.89
CA ASN A 84 4.46 2.49 -15.38
C ASN A 84 3.09 2.28 -16.02
N VAL A 85 2.90 1.15 -16.70
CA VAL A 85 1.67 0.85 -17.44
C VAL A 85 0.45 0.70 -16.56
N LEU A 86 0.61 0.50 -15.27
CA LEU A 86 -0.49 0.33 -14.33
C LEU A 86 -1.02 1.65 -13.77
N LEU A 87 -0.42 2.79 -14.13
CA LEU A 87 -0.84 4.10 -13.64
C LEU A 87 -2.32 4.42 -13.94
N HIS A 88 -2.85 3.92 -15.04
CA HIS A 88 -4.25 4.18 -15.43
C HIS A 88 -5.28 3.30 -14.73
N LYS A 89 -4.84 2.37 -13.88
CA LYS A 89 -5.75 1.46 -13.15
C LYS A 89 -6.32 2.07 -11.87
N GLY A 90 -5.93 3.28 -11.52
CA GLY A 90 -6.29 3.93 -10.27
C GLY A 90 -5.29 3.62 -9.17
N LEU A 91 -5.46 4.29 -8.03
CA LEU A 91 -4.56 4.15 -6.88
C LEU A 91 -4.95 2.91 -6.05
N PHE A 92 -4.00 2.00 -5.85
CA PHE A 92 -4.23 0.77 -5.08
C PHE A 92 -3.90 1.00 -3.60
N LEU A 93 -4.66 1.89 -2.98
CA LEU A 93 -4.60 2.21 -1.55
C LEU A 93 -6.02 2.34 -1.02
N CYS A 94 -6.34 1.61 0.06
CA CYS A 94 -7.68 1.61 0.62
C CYS A 94 -7.63 1.54 2.15
N ALA A 95 -8.41 2.41 2.81
CA ALA A 95 -8.62 2.33 4.25
C ALA A 95 -9.52 1.12 4.53
N VAL A 96 -9.04 0.19 5.36
CA VAL A 96 -9.77 -1.05 5.67
C VAL A 96 -10.20 -1.14 7.12
N ARG A 97 -9.67 -0.31 7.99
CA ARG A 97 -10.05 -0.31 9.40
C ARG A 97 -9.89 1.07 10.02
N LEU A 98 -10.83 1.42 10.86
CA LEU A 98 -10.81 2.65 11.64
C LEU A 98 -11.23 2.32 13.07
N ARG A 99 -10.36 2.64 14.04
CA ARG A 99 -10.65 2.47 15.46
C ARG A 99 -10.51 3.80 16.16
N PHE A 100 -11.51 4.14 16.97
CA PHE A 100 -11.44 5.37 17.76
C PHE A 100 -12.41 5.28 18.93
N THR A 101 -12.14 6.08 19.98
CA THR A 101 -13.03 6.23 21.13
C THR A 101 -13.90 7.45 20.92
N HIS A 102 -15.21 7.26 21.03
CA HIS A 102 -16.16 8.37 20.90
C HIS A 102 -15.91 9.38 22.03
N PRO A 103 -15.72 10.68 21.70
CA PRO A 103 -15.29 11.67 22.70
C PRO A 103 -16.31 11.95 23.78
N ILE A 104 -17.60 11.73 23.53
CA ILE A 104 -18.68 12.00 24.49
C ILE A 104 -19.06 10.75 25.27
N THR A 105 -19.30 9.63 24.57
CA THR A 105 -19.81 8.40 25.20
C THR A 105 -18.72 7.50 25.73
N ALA A 106 -17.46 7.75 25.37
CA ALA A 106 -16.32 6.90 25.64
C ALA A 106 -16.44 5.46 25.09
N ILE A 107 -17.40 5.25 24.19
CA ILE A 107 -17.56 3.96 23.51
C ILE A 107 -16.47 3.80 22.45
N GLU A 108 -15.82 2.65 22.48
CA GLU A 108 -14.82 2.31 21.44
C GLU A 108 -15.54 1.83 20.19
N LEU A 109 -15.22 2.45 19.05
CA LEU A 109 -15.76 2.10 17.74
C LEU A 109 -14.66 1.48 16.90
N ASP A 110 -14.99 0.37 16.25
CA ASP A 110 -14.08 -0.37 15.40
C ASP A 110 -14.80 -0.72 14.10
N VAL A 111 -14.46 -0.02 13.03
CA VAL A 111 -15.09 -0.20 11.73
C VAL A 111 -14.10 -0.90 10.79
N LYS A 112 -14.50 -2.03 10.23
CA LYS A 112 -13.70 -2.81 9.29
C LYS A 112 -14.44 -2.98 7.98
N ILE A 113 -13.69 -2.96 6.87
CA ILE A 113 -14.21 -3.35 5.56
C ILE A 113 -13.27 -4.38 4.95
N ASP A 114 -13.80 -5.19 4.07
CA ASP A 114 -12.97 -6.18 3.35
C ASP A 114 -12.02 -5.48 2.38
N SER A 115 -10.90 -6.14 2.11
CA SER A 115 -9.96 -5.71 1.09
C SER A 115 -10.67 -5.63 -0.26
N PRO A 116 -10.45 -4.55 -1.05
CA PRO A 116 -11.07 -4.45 -2.37
C PRO A 116 -10.69 -5.63 -3.27
N GLU A 117 -11.69 -6.23 -3.93
CA GLU A 117 -11.46 -7.34 -4.85
C GLU A 117 -10.46 -6.99 -5.95
N LYS A 118 -10.42 -5.72 -6.37
CA LYS A 118 -9.51 -5.29 -7.44
C LYS A 118 -8.03 -5.51 -7.10
N PHE A 119 -7.68 -5.57 -5.79
CA PHE A 119 -6.30 -5.79 -5.36
C PHE A 119 -5.84 -7.19 -5.71
N ASP A 120 -6.60 -8.20 -5.29
CA ASP A 120 -6.25 -9.59 -5.59
C ASP A 120 -6.39 -9.90 -7.08
N LYS A 121 -7.39 -9.31 -7.74
CA LYS A 121 -7.58 -9.49 -9.19
C LYS A 121 -6.39 -8.95 -9.98
N LEU A 122 -5.85 -7.80 -9.61
CA LEU A 122 -4.67 -7.25 -10.27
C LEU A 122 -3.45 -8.14 -10.05
N MET A 123 -3.20 -8.55 -8.81
CA MET A 123 -2.07 -9.41 -8.48
C MET A 123 -2.13 -10.73 -9.23
N GLU A 124 -3.28 -11.37 -9.27
CA GLU A 124 -3.47 -12.64 -9.98
C GLU A 124 -3.26 -12.47 -11.48
N ARG A 125 -3.82 -11.42 -12.08
CA ARG A 125 -3.67 -11.16 -13.50
C ARG A 125 -2.21 -10.92 -13.88
N GLU A 126 -1.51 -10.08 -13.11
CA GLU A 126 -0.12 -9.76 -13.38
C GLU A 126 0.78 -10.96 -13.14
N HIS A 127 0.46 -11.78 -12.16
CA HIS A 127 1.20 -13.00 -11.91
C HIS A 127 0.99 -14.03 -13.03
N ARG A 128 -0.24 -14.21 -13.53
CA ARG A 128 -0.53 -15.09 -14.65
C ARG A 128 0.22 -14.66 -15.91
N ARG A 129 0.27 -13.34 -16.17
CA ARG A 129 1.04 -12.81 -17.30
C ARG A 129 2.52 -13.12 -17.15
N TYR A 130 3.06 -12.96 -15.97
CA TYR A 130 4.46 -13.31 -15.69
C TYR A 130 4.70 -14.79 -15.96
N LEU A 131 3.89 -15.69 -15.46
CA LEU A 131 4.03 -17.12 -15.66
C LEU A 131 3.92 -17.51 -17.14
N LYS A 132 3.00 -16.90 -17.87
CA LYS A 132 2.80 -17.16 -19.28
C LYS A 132 4.04 -16.80 -20.09
N PHE A 133 4.63 -15.64 -19.85
CA PHE A 133 5.86 -15.22 -20.54
C PHE A 133 7.07 -16.07 -20.15
N ARG A 134 7.15 -16.45 -18.89
CA ARG A 134 8.22 -17.35 -18.42
C ARG A 134 8.09 -18.75 -19.02
N GLY A 135 6.87 -19.24 -19.20
CA GLY A 135 6.60 -20.57 -19.77
C GLY A 135 6.90 -20.68 -21.24
N VAL A 136 7.03 -19.58 -21.95
CA VAL A 136 7.35 -19.55 -23.38
C VAL A 136 8.85 -19.56 -23.63
N GLY A 137 9.62 -19.14 -22.65
CA GLY A 137 11.09 -19.02 -22.77
C GLY A 137 11.83 -20.33 -22.57
#